data_28a360bd2e5832d0192af7f801c806d7
#
_entry.id   28a360bd2e5832d0192af7f801c806d7
#
_cell.length_a   1.000
_cell.length_b   1.000
_cell.length_c   1.000
_cell.angle_alpha   90.00
_cell.angle_beta   90.00
_cell.angle_gamma   90.00
#
_symmetry.space_group_name_H-M   'P 1'
#
loop_
_entity.id
_entity.type
_entity.pdbx_description
1 polymer ?
#
loop_
_entity_poly.entity_id
_entity_poly.type
_entity_poly.pdbx_seq_one_letter_code
_entity_poly.pdbx_strand_id
1 'polypeptide(L)'
;MTDADRVRLAPSWKARVGDHLLRPDMVELAAFLRAEKARGRVIHPPGPRIFAALDATPFDEVKVVVLGQDPYHGAGQAHGLSFSVPPGVPPPPSLQNIFKEIQRDLGIAPPDHGSRQPWPGGAWPWSAWISL
;
A
#
# COMPACT_ATOMS: atom_id res chain seq x y z
N MET A 1 21.75 0.59 -17.72
CA MET A 1 20.67 0.61 -16.69
C MET A 1 19.75 1.77 -17.01
N THR A 2 18.55 1.49 -17.44
CA THR A 2 17.53 2.51 -17.73
C THR A 2 16.94 3.04 -16.45
N ASP A 3 16.30 4.21 -16.47
CA ASP A 3 15.60 4.74 -15.29
C ASP A 3 14.48 3.80 -14.81
N ALA A 4 13.88 3.03 -15.72
CA ALA A 4 12.93 1.97 -15.39
C ALA A 4 13.55 0.86 -14.51
N ASP A 5 14.84 0.57 -14.71
CA ASP A 5 15.52 -0.48 -13.95
C ASP A 5 15.75 -0.06 -12.50
N ARG A 6 15.77 1.24 -12.22
CA ARG A 6 15.95 1.80 -10.87
C ARG A 6 14.69 1.66 -10.01
N VAL A 7 13.53 1.53 -10.63
CA VAL A 7 12.27 1.36 -9.89
C VAL A 7 12.18 -0.08 -9.41
N ARG A 8 12.15 -0.25 -8.08
CA ARG A 8 11.94 -1.55 -7.45
C ARG A 8 10.45 -1.83 -7.41
N LEU A 9 10.01 -2.68 -8.32
CA LEU A 9 8.63 -3.12 -8.48
C LEU A 9 8.62 -4.59 -8.87
N ALA A 10 7.67 -5.36 -8.38
CA ALA A 10 7.50 -6.77 -8.73
C ALA A 10 7.47 -6.97 -10.26
N PRO A 11 8.16 -8.00 -10.79
CA PRO A 11 8.32 -8.20 -12.25
C PRO A 11 7.00 -8.23 -13.01
N SER A 12 5.96 -8.86 -12.46
CA SER A 12 4.63 -8.95 -13.09
C SER A 12 3.98 -7.58 -13.30
N TRP A 13 4.16 -6.66 -12.35
CA TRP A 13 3.71 -5.28 -12.46
C TRP A 13 4.61 -4.46 -13.37
N LYS A 14 5.93 -4.62 -13.23
CA LYS A 14 6.89 -3.88 -14.05
C LYS A 14 6.69 -4.13 -15.54
N ALA A 15 6.37 -5.36 -15.93
CA ALA A 15 6.07 -5.73 -17.32
C ALA A 15 4.80 -5.05 -17.86
N ARG A 16 3.88 -4.63 -16.99
CA ARG A 16 2.58 -4.03 -17.38
C ARG A 16 2.57 -2.51 -17.27
N VAL A 17 3.18 -1.96 -16.23
CA VAL A 17 3.12 -0.52 -15.92
C VAL A 17 4.47 0.17 -15.94
N GLY A 18 5.56 -0.54 -16.25
CA GLY A 18 6.92 0.01 -16.23
C GLY A 18 7.07 1.25 -17.12
N ASP A 19 6.51 1.23 -18.32
CA ASP A 19 6.55 2.35 -19.25
C ASP A 19 5.80 3.57 -18.72
N HIS A 20 4.72 3.38 -17.96
CA HIS A 20 3.98 4.47 -17.34
C HIS A 20 4.80 5.21 -16.27
N LEU A 21 5.72 4.50 -15.60
CA LEU A 21 6.61 5.11 -14.60
C LEU A 21 7.69 6.01 -15.22
N LEU A 22 7.89 5.93 -16.54
CA LEU A 22 8.82 6.76 -17.29
C LEU A 22 8.16 7.98 -17.95
N ARG A 23 6.87 8.14 -17.80
CA ARG A 23 6.17 9.30 -18.34
C ARG A 23 6.67 10.59 -17.68
N PRO A 24 6.62 11.73 -18.42
CA PRO A 24 7.11 13.01 -17.90
C PRO A 24 6.49 13.41 -16.56
N ASP A 25 5.20 13.19 -16.39
CA ASP A 25 4.47 13.45 -15.15
C ASP A 25 5.01 12.64 -13.95
N MET A 26 5.35 11.36 -14.17
CA MET A 26 5.94 10.50 -13.14
C MET A 26 7.39 10.87 -12.82
N VAL A 27 8.15 11.27 -13.82
CA VAL A 27 9.52 11.76 -13.64
C VAL A 27 9.53 13.07 -12.82
N GLU A 28 8.61 13.98 -13.14
CA GLU A 28 8.42 15.23 -12.40
C GLU A 28 7.99 14.97 -10.94
N LEU A 29 7.03 14.08 -10.72
CA LEU A 29 6.62 13.67 -9.38
C LEU A 29 7.79 13.09 -8.57
N ALA A 30 8.59 12.22 -9.18
CA ALA A 30 9.76 11.65 -8.52
C ALA A 30 10.80 12.71 -8.16
N ALA A 31 11.00 13.72 -9.01
CA ALA A 31 11.87 14.85 -8.73
C ALA A 31 11.33 15.72 -7.59
N PHE A 32 10.03 16.00 -7.59
CA PHE A 32 9.36 16.71 -6.51
C PHE A 32 9.53 16.01 -5.17
N LEU A 33 9.27 14.69 -5.10
CA LEU A 33 9.43 13.92 -3.86
C LEU A 33 10.87 13.94 -3.33
N ARG A 34 11.85 13.86 -4.23
CA ARG A 34 13.27 13.97 -3.85
C ARG A 34 13.59 15.35 -3.28
N ALA A 35 13.06 16.42 -3.89
CA ALA A 35 13.26 17.79 -3.43
C ALA A 35 12.62 18.02 -2.06
N GLU A 36 11.40 17.52 -1.82
CA GLU A 36 10.73 17.61 -0.53
C GLU A 36 11.50 16.85 0.57
N LYS A 37 12.00 15.67 0.25
CA LYS A 37 12.85 14.91 1.17
C LYS A 37 14.14 15.64 1.50
N ALA A 38 14.78 16.29 0.52
CA ALA A 38 15.98 17.10 0.73
C ALA A 38 15.72 18.33 1.61
N ARG A 39 14.48 18.83 1.63
CA ARG A 39 14.02 19.90 2.53
C ARG A 39 13.70 19.42 3.96
N GLY A 40 13.90 18.13 4.26
CA GLY A 40 13.59 17.55 5.56
C GLY A 40 12.12 17.18 5.75
N ARG A 41 11.31 17.19 4.69
CA ARG A 41 9.91 16.73 4.77
C ARG A 41 9.87 15.20 4.93
N VAL A 42 9.02 14.75 5.84
CA VAL A 42 8.75 13.34 6.01
C VAL A 42 7.67 12.91 5.02
N ILE A 43 7.99 11.92 4.20
CA ILE A 43 7.08 11.37 3.19
C ILE A 43 6.65 9.97 3.63
N HIS A 44 5.36 9.73 3.61
CA HIS A 44 4.77 8.44 3.94
C HIS A 44 4.14 7.80 2.70
N PRO A 45 4.24 6.47 2.55
CA PRO A 45 5.07 5.56 3.33
C PRO A 45 6.56 5.77 3.06
N PRO A 46 7.47 5.17 3.87
CA PRO A 46 8.90 5.17 3.56
C PRO A 46 9.18 4.63 2.16
N GLY A 47 10.19 5.18 1.47
CA GLY A 47 10.50 4.86 0.07
C GLY A 47 10.43 3.38 -0.31
N PRO A 48 11.02 2.44 0.46
CA PRO A 48 10.95 1.00 0.17
C PRO A 48 9.52 0.42 0.22
N ARG A 49 8.57 1.15 0.76
CA ARG A 49 7.18 0.71 0.95
C ARG A 49 6.18 1.35 -0.02
N ILE A 50 6.62 2.26 -0.89
CA ILE A 50 5.73 2.95 -1.83
C ILE A 50 4.95 1.96 -2.71
N PHE A 51 5.59 0.91 -3.18
CA PHE A 51 4.97 -0.11 -4.02
C PHE A 51 4.63 -1.42 -3.29
N ALA A 52 4.60 -1.41 -1.95
CA ALA A 52 4.38 -2.61 -1.15
C ALA A 52 3.07 -3.34 -1.50
N ALA A 53 2.01 -2.62 -1.85
CA ALA A 53 0.75 -3.23 -2.25
C ALA A 53 0.87 -4.01 -3.57
N LEU A 54 1.60 -3.47 -4.53
CA LEU A 54 1.84 -4.13 -5.82
C LEU A 54 2.80 -5.30 -5.67
N ASP A 55 3.81 -5.18 -4.80
CA ASP A 55 4.76 -6.27 -4.53
C ASP A 55 4.10 -7.42 -3.76
N ALA A 56 3.10 -7.11 -2.93
CA ALA A 56 2.38 -8.12 -2.14
C ALA A 56 1.40 -8.98 -2.96
N THR A 57 0.96 -8.49 -4.12
CA THR A 57 -0.01 -9.20 -4.97
C THR A 57 0.48 -9.15 -6.42
N PRO A 58 0.93 -10.28 -7.00
CA PRO A 58 1.29 -10.35 -8.42
C PRO A 58 0.15 -9.88 -9.31
N PHE A 59 0.49 -9.25 -10.45
CA PHE A 59 -0.52 -8.68 -11.35
C PHE A 59 -1.58 -9.69 -11.76
N ASP A 60 -1.17 -10.90 -12.08
CA ASP A 60 -2.06 -11.97 -12.58
C ASP A 60 -2.96 -12.57 -11.48
N GLU A 61 -2.67 -12.29 -10.21
CA GLU A 61 -3.47 -12.72 -9.06
C GLU A 61 -4.48 -11.66 -8.59
N VAL A 62 -4.44 -10.46 -9.17
CA VAL A 62 -5.38 -9.39 -8.84
C VAL A 62 -6.77 -9.76 -9.33
N LYS A 63 -7.73 -9.84 -8.42
CA LYS A 63 -9.14 -10.13 -8.71
C LYS A 63 -10.03 -8.90 -8.61
N VAL A 64 -9.72 -8.02 -7.68
CA VAL A 64 -10.50 -6.81 -7.42
C VAL A 64 -9.54 -5.66 -7.12
N VAL A 65 -9.82 -4.49 -7.67
CA VAL A 65 -9.16 -3.23 -7.35
C VAL A 65 -10.17 -2.31 -6.69
N VAL A 66 -9.87 -1.84 -5.49
CA VAL A 66 -10.71 -0.88 -4.78
C VAL A 66 -9.96 0.45 -4.72
N LEU A 67 -10.58 1.48 -5.27
CA LEU A 67 -10.08 2.85 -5.18
C LEU A 67 -10.79 3.56 -4.03
N GLY A 68 -10.03 4.19 -3.16
CA GLY A 68 -10.56 4.90 -2.03
C GLY A 68 -9.64 6.04 -1.60
N GLN A 69 -10.13 6.85 -0.69
CA GLN A 69 -9.35 7.91 -0.08
C GLN A 69 -8.37 7.32 0.95
N ASP A 70 -7.18 7.92 1.08
CA ASP A 70 -6.20 7.59 2.10
C ASP A 70 -6.83 7.68 3.51
N PRO A 71 -6.80 6.58 4.29
CA PRO A 71 -7.40 6.55 5.63
C PRO A 71 -6.49 7.09 6.74
N TYR A 72 -5.25 7.47 6.42
CA TYR A 72 -4.24 7.81 7.42
C TYR A 72 -4.16 9.31 7.67
N HIS A 73 -4.11 9.71 8.94
CA HIS A 73 -3.92 11.10 9.35
C HIS A 73 -2.66 11.28 10.21
N GLY A 74 -2.13 10.20 10.79
CA GLY A 74 -1.04 10.22 11.75
C GLY A 74 0.29 9.79 11.19
N ALA A 75 1.36 10.32 11.78
CA ALA A 75 2.70 9.87 11.47
C ALA A 75 2.86 8.37 11.77
N GLY A 76 3.56 7.65 10.89
CA GLY A 76 3.85 6.23 11.06
C GLY A 76 2.68 5.27 10.79
N GLN A 77 1.50 5.75 10.41
CA GLN A 77 0.36 4.88 10.07
C GLN A 77 0.53 4.22 8.70
N ALA A 78 0.92 4.99 7.67
CA ALA A 78 1.09 4.47 6.32
C ALA A 78 2.36 3.62 6.20
N HIS A 79 2.22 2.38 5.73
CA HIS A 79 3.36 1.49 5.47
C HIS A 79 3.28 0.78 4.11
N GLY A 80 2.49 1.33 3.18
CA GLY A 80 2.40 0.88 1.79
C GLY A 80 1.29 -0.13 1.50
N LEU A 81 0.48 -0.48 2.49
CA LEU A 81 -0.70 -1.34 2.36
C LEU A 81 -1.92 -0.60 2.86
N SER A 82 -2.89 -0.34 1.98
CA SER A 82 -4.12 0.39 2.33
C SER A 82 -4.87 -0.27 3.47
N PHE A 83 -5.39 0.55 4.38
CA PHE A 83 -6.08 0.15 5.62
C PHE A 83 -5.25 -0.69 6.60
N SER A 84 -3.98 -0.92 6.32
CA SER A 84 -3.06 -1.61 7.20
C SER A 84 -2.17 -0.61 7.94
N VAL A 85 -1.83 -0.90 9.17
CA VAL A 85 -0.87 -0.11 9.96
C VAL A 85 0.21 -1.04 10.51
N PRO A 86 1.42 -0.52 10.79
CA PRO A 86 2.47 -1.32 11.41
C PRO A 86 2.03 -1.89 12.77
N PRO A 87 2.61 -3.01 13.22
CA PRO A 87 2.40 -3.52 14.56
C PRO A 87 2.67 -2.45 15.62
N GLY A 88 1.82 -2.36 16.64
CA GLY A 88 1.93 -1.35 17.70
C GLY A 88 1.29 0.00 17.38
N VAL A 89 0.83 0.22 16.15
CA VAL A 89 0.07 1.40 15.75
C VAL A 89 -1.42 1.09 15.84
N PRO A 90 -2.23 1.92 16.50
CA PRO A 90 -3.68 1.71 16.59
C PRO A 90 -4.34 1.69 15.22
N PRO A 91 -5.28 0.76 14.95
CA PRO A 91 -6.03 0.73 13.70
C PRO A 91 -6.83 2.02 13.50
N PRO A 92 -6.81 2.62 12.30
CA PRO A 92 -7.64 3.78 12.00
C PRO A 92 -9.13 3.42 12.06
N PRO A 93 -10.03 4.39 12.29
CA PRO A 93 -11.48 4.13 12.43
C PRO A 93 -12.08 3.36 11.27
N SER A 94 -11.66 3.64 10.04
CA SER A 94 -12.11 2.93 8.84
C SER A 94 -11.74 1.45 8.88
N LEU A 95 -10.54 1.10 9.33
CA LEU A 95 -10.13 -0.31 9.50
C LEU A 95 -10.93 -1.00 10.61
N GLN A 96 -11.20 -0.31 11.70
CA GLN A 96 -12.06 -0.84 12.77
C GLN A 96 -13.47 -1.16 12.26
N ASN A 97 -14.02 -0.31 11.39
CA ASN A 97 -15.32 -0.56 10.77
C ASN A 97 -15.28 -1.78 9.83
N ILE A 98 -14.21 -1.95 9.06
CA ILE A 98 -14.00 -3.13 8.22
C ILE A 98 -13.98 -4.39 9.10
N PHE A 99 -13.27 -4.38 10.22
CA PHE A 99 -13.23 -5.52 11.14
C PHE A 99 -14.60 -5.86 11.72
N LYS A 100 -15.39 -4.84 12.08
CA LYS A 100 -16.78 -5.03 12.56
C LYS A 100 -17.65 -5.69 11.49
N GLU A 101 -17.56 -5.24 10.25
CA GLU A 101 -18.32 -5.82 9.15
C GLU A 101 -17.92 -7.26 8.85
N ILE A 102 -16.63 -7.57 8.85
CA ILE A 102 -16.14 -8.94 8.65
C ILE A 102 -16.63 -9.86 9.77
N GLN A 103 -16.60 -9.40 11.01
CA GLN A 103 -17.12 -10.16 12.14
C GLN A 103 -18.64 -10.39 12.02
N ARG A 104 -19.36 -9.35 11.61
CA ARG A 104 -20.83 -9.43 11.45
C ARG A 104 -21.23 -10.38 10.32
N ASP A 105 -20.56 -10.32 9.19
CA ASP A 105 -20.91 -11.06 7.98
C ASP A 105 -20.36 -12.49 7.98
N LEU A 106 -19.11 -12.67 8.38
CA LEU A 106 -18.40 -13.95 8.30
C LEU A 106 -18.17 -14.63 9.66
N GLY A 107 -18.49 -13.98 10.77
CA GLY A 107 -18.24 -14.50 12.11
C GLY A 107 -16.75 -14.58 12.49
N ILE A 108 -15.87 -13.92 11.74
CA ILE A 108 -14.43 -13.94 11.98
C ILE A 108 -14.09 -12.87 13.03
N ALA A 109 -13.48 -13.30 14.14
CA ALA A 109 -13.05 -12.39 15.18
C ALA A 109 -11.97 -11.41 14.65
N PRO A 110 -12.05 -10.11 15.02
CA PRO A 110 -11.04 -9.14 14.61
C PRO A 110 -9.68 -9.52 15.20
N PRO A 111 -8.57 -9.28 14.46
CA PRO A 111 -7.24 -9.46 15.00
C PRO A 111 -6.96 -8.41 16.09
N ASP A 112 -6.03 -8.71 16.96
CA ASP A 112 -5.55 -7.79 18.01
C ASP A 112 -4.60 -6.70 17.49
N HIS A 113 -4.31 -6.70 16.20
CA HIS A 113 -3.42 -5.74 15.54
C HIS A 113 -4.00 -5.22 14.22
N GLY A 114 -3.58 -4.02 13.82
CA GLY A 114 -4.00 -3.41 12.56
C GLY A 114 -3.15 -3.80 11.34
N SER A 115 -2.14 -4.67 11.51
CA SER A 115 -1.29 -5.12 10.41
C SER A 115 -1.94 -6.24 9.61
N ARG A 116 -1.81 -6.14 8.28
CA ARG A 116 -2.24 -7.19 7.34
C ARG A 116 -1.22 -8.32 7.17
N GLN A 117 -0.12 -8.32 7.91
CA GLN A 117 0.92 -9.36 7.89
C GLN A 117 0.92 -10.20 9.16
N PRO A 118 1.00 -11.52 9.04
CA PRO A 118 0.06 -12.39 8.35
C PRO A 118 -1.20 -12.56 9.20
N TRP A 119 -2.34 -12.57 8.57
CA TRP A 119 -3.57 -12.97 9.26
C TRP A 119 -3.50 -14.48 9.54
N PRO A 120 -3.84 -14.95 10.75
CA PRO A 120 -3.99 -16.38 11.01
C PRO A 120 -5.07 -16.96 10.09
N GLY A 121 -4.67 -17.81 9.15
CA GLY A 121 -5.60 -18.42 8.21
C GLY A 121 -5.32 -18.15 6.73
N GLY A 122 -4.20 -17.51 6.42
CA GLY A 122 -3.79 -17.26 5.03
C GLY A 122 -4.14 -15.87 4.52
N ALA A 123 -3.69 -15.56 3.31
CA ALA A 123 -3.88 -14.27 2.68
C ALA A 123 -5.35 -13.83 2.73
N TRP A 124 -5.57 -12.56 3.02
CA TRP A 124 -6.83 -11.93 2.71
C TRP A 124 -7.22 -12.27 1.27
N PRO A 125 -8.45 -12.77 1.02
CA PRO A 125 -8.89 -13.05 -0.35
C PRO A 125 -9.07 -11.78 -1.20
N TRP A 126 -8.67 -10.64 -0.70
CA TRP A 126 -8.84 -9.30 -1.27
C TRP A 126 -7.47 -8.68 -1.55
N SER A 127 -6.98 -8.95 -2.69
CA SER A 127 -5.71 -8.44 -3.18
C SER A 127 -5.76 -6.94 -3.49
N ALA A 128 -4.66 -6.27 -3.21
CA ALA A 128 -4.28 -4.92 -3.62
C ALA A 128 -5.39 -3.84 -3.49
N TRP A 129 -5.46 -3.25 -2.33
CA TRP A 129 -6.15 -1.99 -2.14
C TRP A 129 -5.17 -0.86 -2.46
N ILE A 130 -5.47 -0.09 -3.48
CA ILE A 130 -4.71 1.11 -3.83
C ILE A 130 -5.48 2.30 -3.27
N SER A 131 -4.86 3.04 -2.37
CA SER A 131 -5.36 4.30 -1.83
C SER A 131 -4.73 5.45 -2.59
N LEU A 132 -5.53 6.36 -3.08
CA LEU A 132 -5.09 7.62 -3.70
C LEU A 132 -5.16 8.76 -2.70
#